data_df9fa94d3d7f4d5bf839d021dc3285d1
#
_entry.id   df9fa94d3d7f4d5bf839d021dc3285d1
#
_cell.length_a   1.000
_cell.length_b   1.000
_cell.length_c   1.000
_cell.angle_alpha   90.00
_cell.angle_beta   90.00
_cell.angle_gamma   90.00
#
_symmetry.space_group_name_H-M   'P 1'
#
loop_
_entity.id
_entity.type
_entity.pdbx_description
1 polymer ?
#
loop_
_entity_poly.entity_id
_entity_poly.type
_entity_poly.pdbx_seq_one_letter_code
_entity_poly.pdbx_strand_id
1 'polypeptide(L)'
;MLLGAMLPARAQAVASGCNISLDQVRFANPLARFAHKLASEEPITIVAVGSSSTAGAGASSAAASYPNQLAVELKQHFPNHSIAVINRGVGGENVDDMLKRFDTGVLAEHPDLVLWQLGTNSVIRDDKLSDSSIHDGLNKIRAVGADVVLIDPQFAPKVIVKAGVASMVELIATTAKREDVDLFPRFNVMKHWSEVDHMTFETFVSPDGLHMNDWGYACMAKGLGMAIAEAAERPALSAKAMPDLVRWSPPFRTEEQER
;
A
#
# COMPACT_ATOMS: atom_id res chain seq x y z
N MET A 1 -36.97 -12.83 33.94
CA MET A 1 -36.35 -12.09 32.84
C MET A 1 -34.89 -11.93 33.17
N LEU A 2 -34.02 -12.77 32.59
CA LEU A 2 -32.59 -12.70 32.75
C LEU A 2 -32.05 -11.87 31.58
N LEU A 3 -31.54 -10.64 31.84
CA LEU A 3 -30.79 -9.85 30.87
C LEU A 3 -29.42 -10.52 30.67
N GLY A 4 -29.22 -11.15 29.53
CA GLY A 4 -27.92 -11.61 29.10
C GLY A 4 -27.06 -10.37 28.67
N ALA A 5 -26.05 -10.04 29.46
CA ALA A 5 -25.04 -9.07 29.09
C ALA A 5 -24.21 -9.67 27.94
N MET A 6 -24.36 -9.13 26.74
CA MET A 6 -23.41 -9.37 25.64
C MET A 6 -22.07 -8.71 26.00
N LEU A 7 -21.07 -9.54 26.27
CA LEU A 7 -19.69 -9.08 26.41
C LEU A 7 -19.23 -8.55 25.04
N PRO A 8 -18.54 -7.40 24.98
CA PRO A 8 -18.00 -6.90 23.73
C PRO A 8 -16.94 -7.88 23.20
N ALA A 9 -16.98 -8.16 21.90
CA ALA A 9 -15.96 -8.92 21.21
C ALA A 9 -14.59 -8.32 21.54
N ARG A 10 -13.71 -9.13 22.14
CA ARG A 10 -12.32 -8.73 22.42
C ARG A 10 -11.69 -8.30 21.10
N ALA A 11 -11.14 -7.08 21.06
CA ALA A 11 -10.18 -6.68 20.03
C ALA A 11 -9.13 -7.78 19.95
N GLN A 12 -8.96 -8.36 18.75
CA GLN A 12 -7.95 -9.40 18.53
C GLN A 12 -6.59 -8.83 18.93
N ALA A 13 -5.89 -9.58 19.77
CA ALA A 13 -4.57 -9.18 20.24
C ALA A 13 -3.66 -8.96 19.02
N VAL A 14 -3.02 -7.79 18.96
CA VAL A 14 -1.86 -7.54 18.10
C VAL A 14 -0.96 -8.76 18.12
N ALA A 15 -0.52 -9.24 16.94
CA ALA A 15 0.28 -10.44 16.83
C ALA A 15 1.47 -10.37 17.78
N SER A 16 1.41 -11.10 18.90
CA SER A 16 2.51 -11.12 19.86
C SER A 16 3.76 -11.64 19.17
N GLY A 17 4.89 -10.93 19.29
CA GLY A 17 6.15 -11.31 18.63
C GLY A 17 6.35 -10.74 17.23
N CYS A 18 5.48 -9.85 16.73
CA CYS A 18 5.74 -9.13 15.48
C CYS A 18 6.80 -8.04 15.69
N ASN A 19 8.02 -8.30 15.21
CA ASN A 19 9.20 -7.42 15.35
C ASN A 19 9.46 -6.55 14.12
N ILE A 20 8.42 -6.18 13.37
CA ILE A 20 8.57 -5.27 12.23
C ILE A 20 9.00 -3.87 12.71
N SER A 21 10.06 -3.34 12.12
CA SER A 21 10.57 -2.00 12.43
C SER A 21 10.20 -1.00 11.33
N LEU A 22 10.12 0.28 11.72
CA LEU A 22 9.84 1.34 10.75
C LEU A 22 10.90 1.40 9.64
N ASP A 23 12.17 1.15 9.96
CA ASP A 23 13.27 1.20 8.97
C ASP A 23 13.12 0.13 7.87
N GLN A 24 12.43 -0.97 8.15
CA GLN A 24 12.16 -2.03 7.17
C GLN A 24 11.04 -1.65 6.20
N VAL A 25 10.16 -0.73 6.59
CA VAL A 25 8.91 -0.43 5.85
C VAL A 25 8.70 1.05 5.55
N ARG A 26 9.65 1.92 5.95
CA ARG A 26 9.56 3.36 5.75
C ARG A 26 9.38 3.70 4.27
N PHE A 27 8.39 4.52 3.97
CA PHE A 27 8.17 5.05 2.64
C PHE A 27 9.19 6.14 2.29
N ALA A 28 9.57 6.22 1.02
CA ALA A 28 10.49 7.25 0.53
C ALA A 28 9.81 8.63 0.50
N ASN A 29 8.53 8.65 0.11
CA ASN A 29 7.76 9.87 -0.13
C ASN A 29 6.75 10.13 1.00
N PRO A 30 6.35 11.38 1.25
CA PRO A 30 5.20 11.69 2.06
C PRO A 30 3.90 11.30 1.32
N LEU A 31 2.89 10.85 2.06
CA LEU A 31 1.54 10.62 1.53
C LEU A 31 0.76 11.94 1.55
N ALA A 32 0.97 12.76 0.53
CA ALA A 32 0.54 14.16 0.52
C ALA A 32 -0.99 14.32 0.57
N ARG A 33 -1.74 13.50 -0.17
CA ARG A 33 -3.20 13.53 -0.17
C ARG A 33 -3.76 13.08 1.19
N PHE A 34 -3.22 11.98 1.71
CA PHE A 34 -3.59 11.44 3.02
C PHE A 34 -3.32 12.45 4.13
N ALA A 35 -2.11 13.06 4.15
CA ALA A 35 -1.71 14.09 5.11
C ALA A 35 -2.61 15.32 5.06
N HIS A 36 -2.96 15.78 3.85
CA HIS A 36 -3.89 16.91 3.66
C HIS A 36 -5.26 16.62 4.28
N LYS A 37 -5.81 15.42 4.03
CA LYS A 37 -7.09 15.00 4.59
C LYS A 37 -7.08 14.89 6.12
N LEU A 38 -5.97 14.39 6.69
CA LEU A 38 -5.78 14.40 8.15
C LEU A 38 -5.82 15.82 8.70
N ALA A 39 -5.06 16.74 8.09
CA ALA A 39 -4.96 18.13 8.54
C ALA A 39 -6.29 18.90 8.41
N SER A 40 -7.13 18.54 7.47
CA SER A 40 -8.48 19.14 7.27
C SER A 40 -9.60 18.39 8.00
N GLU A 41 -9.27 17.34 8.78
CA GLU A 41 -10.24 16.50 9.52
C GLU A 41 -11.32 15.88 8.62
N GLU A 42 -11.03 15.73 7.32
CA GLU A 42 -11.94 15.14 6.36
C GLU A 42 -11.89 13.60 6.43
N PRO A 43 -12.99 12.90 6.08
CA PRO A 43 -12.98 11.44 5.92
C PRO A 43 -11.95 11.00 4.90
N ILE A 44 -11.24 9.91 5.20
CA ILE A 44 -10.20 9.32 4.36
C ILE A 44 -10.64 7.95 3.87
N THR A 45 -10.50 7.71 2.58
CA THR A 45 -10.77 6.41 1.95
C THR A 45 -9.47 5.79 1.45
N ILE A 46 -9.14 4.61 1.97
CA ILE A 46 -8.05 3.76 1.48
C ILE A 46 -8.67 2.61 0.70
N VAL A 47 -8.22 2.36 -0.51
CA VAL A 47 -8.64 1.20 -1.29
C VAL A 47 -7.48 0.22 -1.42
N ALA A 48 -7.65 -0.98 -0.87
CA ALA A 48 -6.71 -2.08 -1.03
C ALA A 48 -7.12 -2.92 -2.25
N VAL A 49 -6.38 -2.82 -3.34
CA VAL A 49 -6.59 -3.60 -4.57
C VAL A 49 -5.49 -4.65 -4.73
N GLY A 50 -5.85 -5.83 -5.18
CA GLY A 50 -4.92 -6.93 -5.34
C GLY A 50 -5.62 -8.25 -5.61
N SER A 51 -4.89 -9.33 -5.42
CA SER A 51 -5.37 -10.70 -5.65
C SER A 51 -5.90 -11.37 -4.36
N SER A 52 -5.75 -12.69 -4.27
CA SER A 52 -6.21 -13.50 -3.14
C SER A 52 -5.60 -13.09 -1.79
N SER A 53 -4.34 -12.61 -1.76
CA SER A 53 -3.72 -12.10 -0.52
C SER A 53 -4.43 -10.85 -0.01
N THR A 54 -4.87 -9.95 -0.90
CA THR A 54 -5.66 -8.78 -0.53
C THR A 54 -7.08 -9.17 -0.15
N ALA A 55 -7.69 -10.12 -0.86
CA ALA A 55 -9.00 -10.67 -0.50
C ALA A 55 -9.03 -11.32 0.90
N GLY A 56 -7.87 -11.78 1.40
CA GLY A 56 -7.73 -12.40 2.71
C GLY A 56 -7.70 -13.93 2.67
N ALA A 57 -7.31 -14.54 1.53
CA ALA A 57 -7.10 -15.99 1.48
C ALA A 57 -6.03 -16.42 2.50
N GLY A 58 -6.26 -17.54 3.19
CA GLY A 58 -5.41 -18.01 4.30
C GLY A 58 -5.74 -17.41 5.66
N ALA A 59 -6.50 -16.32 5.73
CA ALA A 59 -7.00 -15.78 6.98
C ALA A 59 -8.20 -16.61 7.50
N SER A 60 -8.35 -16.69 8.84
CA SER A 60 -9.45 -17.41 9.50
C SER A 60 -10.81 -16.73 9.27
N SER A 61 -10.82 -15.45 8.98
CA SER A 61 -12.02 -14.65 8.72
C SER A 61 -11.67 -13.40 7.90
N ALA A 62 -12.70 -12.75 7.33
CA ALA A 62 -12.52 -11.47 6.66
C ALA A 62 -11.88 -10.41 7.59
N ALA A 63 -12.23 -10.40 8.87
CA ALA A 63 -11.65 -9.49 9.86
C ALA A 63 -10.15 -9.68 10.07
N ALA A 64 -9.60 -10.86 9.83
CA ALA A 64 -8.18 -11.18 9.94
C ALA A 64 -7.37 -10.88 8.66
N SER A 65 -8.01 -10.46 7.57
CA SER A 65 -7.30 -10.00 6.36
C SER A 65 -6.51 -8.71 6.63
N TYR A 66 -5.39 -8.49 5.91
CA TYR A 66 -4.57 -7.30 6.17
C TYR A 66 -5.32 -5.97 5.97
N PRO A 67 -6.25 -5.80 5.00
CA PRO A 67 -6.94 -4.52 4.88
C PRO A 67 -7.83 -4.21 6.11
N ASN A 68 -8.50 -5.23 6.65
CA ASN A 68 -9.33 -5.05 7.85
C ASN A 68 -8.46 -4.84 9.12
N GLN A 69 -7.34 -5.54 9.25
CA GLN A 69 -6.37 -5.32 10.33
C GLN A 69 -5.74 -3.92 10.22
N LEU A 70 -5.45 -3.44 9.00
CA LEU A 70 -4.94 -2.08 8.79
C LEU A 70 -5.93 -1.00 9.25
N ALA A 71 -7.23 -1.21 9.06
CA ALA A 71 -8.23 -0.29 9.59
C ALA A 71 -8.16 -0.19 11.13
N VAL A 72 -7.87 -1.31 11.82
CA VAL A 72 -7.67 -1.33 13.27
C VAL A 72 -6.39 -0.59 13.67
N GLU A 73 -5.28 -0.84 12.97
CA GLU A 73 -3.99 -0.17 13.23
C GLU A 73 -4.10 1.34 13.01
N LEU A 74 -4.69 1.78 11.89
CA LEU A 74 -4.86 3.21 11.61
C LEU A 74 -5.78 3.91 12.62
N LYS A 75 -6.78 3.20 13.17
CA LYS A 75 -7.60 3.74 14.25
C LYS A 75 -6.81 3.97 15.53
N GLN A 76 -5.76 3.20 15.78
CA GLN A 76 -4.86 3.42 16.93
C GLN A 76 -3.94 4.62 16.69
N HIS A 77 -3.40 4.78 15.48
CA HIS A 77 -2.55 5.93 15.12
C HIS A 77 -3.36 7.24 15.05
N PHE A 78 -4.58 7.20 14.53
CA PHE A 78 -5.43 8.36 14.27
C PHE A 78 -6.82 8.20 14.92
N PRO A 79 -6.91 8.19 16.27
CA PRO A 79 -8.14 7.85 16.99
C PRO A 79 -9.31 8.80 16.72
N ASN A 80 -9.04 10.05 16.35
CA ASN A 80 -10.04 11.09 16.11
C ASN A 80 -10.44 11.25 14.65
N HIS A 81 -9.82 10.48 13.73
CA HIS A 81 -10.09 10.58 12.29
C HIS A 81 -11.00 9.46 11.81
N SER A 82 -11.80 9.78 10.80
CA SER A 82 -12.62 8.80 10.08
C SER A 82 -11.83 8.23 8.90
N ILE A 83 -11.29 7.03 9.05
CA ILE A 83 -10.50 6.35 8.02
C ILE A 83 -11.20 5.04 7.67
N ALA A 84 -11.60 4.88 6.41
CA ALA A 84 -12.16 3.66 5.87
C ALA A 84 -11.11 2.92 5.04
N VAL A 85 -10.98 1.60 5.24
CA VAL A 85 -10.15 0.73 4.39
C VAL A 85 -11.08 -0.22 3.64
N ILE A 86 -11.17 -0.06 2.33
CA ILE A 86 -12.05 -0.83 1.45
C ILE A 86 -11.24 -1.93 0.79
N ASN A 87 -11.62 -3.18 1.04
CA ASN A 87 -10.97 -4.34 0.42
C ASN A 87 -11.56 -4.60 -0.97
N ARG A 88 -10.74 -4.46 -2.00
CA ARG A 88 -11.04 -4.75 -3.42
C ARG A 88 -10.12 -5.84 -3.96
N GLY A 89 -9.73 -6.81 -3.12
CA GLY A 89 -9.00 -8.01 -3.53
C GLY A 89 -9.90 -8.99 -4.27
N VAL A 90 -9.42 -9.56 -5.38
CA VAL A 90 -10.09 -10.62 -6.15
C VAL A 90 -9.13 -11.77 -6.39
N GLY A 91 -9.49 -12.98 -5.92
CA GLY A 91 -8.62 -14.15 -6.00
C GLY A 91 -8.20 -14.47 -7.43
N GLY A 92 -6.91 -14.75 -7.62
CA GLY A 92 -6.37 -15.20 -8.91
C GLY A 92 -6.02 -14.09 -9.91
N GLU A 93 -6.36 -12.82 -9.68
CA GLU A 93 -6.05 -11.75 -10.61
C GLU A 93 -4.55 -11.46 -10.73
N ASN A 94 -4.09 -11.19 -11.95
CA ASN A 94 -2.85 -10.50 -12.25
C ASN A 94 -3.12 -9.00 -12.48
N VAL A 95 -2.10 -8.22 -12.84
CA VAL A 95 -2.22 -6.77 -13.03
C VAL A 95 -3.21 -6.42 -14.13
N ASP A 96 -3.17 -7.12 -15.26
CA ASP A 96 -4.05 -6.84 -16.40
C ASP A 96 -5.53 -7.12 -16.06
N ASP A 97 -5.80 -8.14 -15.23
CA ASP A 97 -7.15 -8.42 -14.73
C ASP A 97 -7.64 -7.31 -13.78
N MET A 98 -6.77 -6.83 -12.89
CA MET A 98 -7.08 -5.70 -12.00
C MET A 98 -7.39 -4.43 -12.80
N LEU A 99 -6.61 -4.13 -13.85
CA LEU A 99 -6.80 -2.95 -14.70
C LEU A 99 -8.16 -2.92 -15.41
N LYS A 100 -8.71 -4.06 -15.80
CA LYS A 100 -10.04 -4.15 -16.42
C LYS A 100 -11.17 -3.64 -15.53
N ARG A 101 -10.99 -3.69 -14.21
CA ARG A 101 -11.97 -3.25 -13.21
C ARG A 101 -11.53 -2.02 -12.40
N PHE A 102 -10.42 -1.36 -12.76
CA PHE A 102 -9.88 -0.25 -11.98
C PHE A 102 -10.90 0.89 -11.85
N ASP A 103 -11.52 1.28 -12.96
CA ASP A 103 -12.45 2.42 -12.96
C ASP A 103 -13.69 2.16 -12.09
N THR A 104 -14.27 0.95 -12.18
CA THR A 104 -15.52 0.59 -11.48
C THR A 104 -15.33 0.00 -10.09
N GLY A 105 -14.18 -0.61 -9.81
CA GLY A 105 -13.92 -1.36 -8.58
C GLY A 105 -12.89 -0.70 -7.66
N VAL A 106 -12.16 0.30 -8.12
CA VAL A 106 -11.13 1.00 -7.34
C VAL A 106 -11.39 2.50 -7.32
N LEU A 107 -11.40 3.15 -8.50
CA LEU A 107 -11.51 4.60 -8.58
C LEU A 107 -12.91 5.12 -8.26
N ALA A 108 -13.95 4.32 -8.51
CA ALA A 108 -15.33 4.63 -8.12
C ALA A 108 -15.52 4.75 -6.59
N GLU A 109 -14.59 4.24 -5.78
CA GLU A 109 -14.58 4.40 -4.33
C GLU A 109 -14.03 5.78 -3.89
N HIS A 110 -13.58 6.61 -4.82
CA HIS A 110 -12.96 7.92 -4.56
C HIS A 110 -11.79 7.83 -3.56
N PRO A 111 -10.76 7.01 -3.83
CA PRO A 111 -9.67 6.78 -2.90
C PRO A 111 -8.84 8.05 -2.65
N ASP A 112 -8.39 8.22 -1.41
CA ASP A 112 -7.32 9.15 -1.05
C ASP A 112 -5.95 8.45 -1.05
N LEU A 113 -5.94 7.11 -0.81
CA LEU A 113 -4.76 6.26 -0.90
C LEU A 113 -5.15 4.91 -1.53
N VAL A 114 -4.36 4.43 -2.48
CA VAL A 114 -4.48 3.09 -3.06
C VAL A 114 -3.30 2.23 -2.61
N LEU A 115 -3.60 1.09 -1.99
CA LEU A 115 -2.64 0.03 -1.70
C LEU A 115 -2.78 -1.02 -2.80
N TRP A 116 -1.79 -1.11 -3.69
CA TRP A 116 -1.87 -1.99 -4.85
C TRP A 116 -0.91 -3.17 -4.78
N GLN A 117 -1.46 -4.35 -4.43
CA GLN A 117 -0.69 -5.60 -4.35
C GLN A 117 -0.64 -6.28 -5.72
N LEU A 118 0.56 -6.61 -6.19
CA LEU A 118 0.81 -7.15 -7.52
C LEU A 118 1.95 -8.17 -7.58
N GLY A 119 2.11 -8.83 -8.72
CA GLY A 119 3.24 -9.69 -9.06
C GLY A 119 3.12 -11.16 -8.67
N THR A 120 2.43 -11.52 -7.57
CA THR A 120 2.38 -12.90 -7.07
C THR A 120 1.84 -13.89 -8.10
N ASN A 121 0.68 -13.61 -8.70
CA ASN A 121 0.07 -14.55 -9.66
C ASN A 121 0.87 -14.64 -10.96
N SER A 122 1.50 -13.55 -11.38
CA SER A 122 2.41 -13.56 -12.53
C SER A 122 3.60 -14.50 -12.28
N VAL A 123 4.21 -14.42 -11.07
CA VAL A 123 5.29 -15.34 -10.68
C VAL A 123 4.82 -16.80 -10.66
N ILE A 124 3.66 -17.08 -10.06
CA ILE A 124 3.15 -18.46 -9.92
C ILE A 124 2.85 -19.09 -11.27
N ARG A 125 2.28 -18.32 -12.20
CA ARG A 125 1.86 -18.76 -13.52
C ARG A 125 2.96 -18.68 -14.57
N ASP A 126 4.13 -18.14 -14.21
CA ASP A 126 5.20 -17.78 -15.13
C ASP A 126 4.74 -16.78 -16.21
N ASP A 127 3.76 -15.91 -15.87
CA ASP A 127 3.27 -14.83 -16.70
C ASP A 127 4.22 -13.63 -16.65
N LYS A 128 4.36 -12.94 -17.77
CA LYS A 128 5.12 -11.69 -17.79
C LYS A 128 4.27 -10.55 -17.22
N LEU A 129 4.74 -9.93 -16.14
CA LEU A 129 4.24 -8.63 -15.73
C LEU A 129 4.92 -7.58 -16.60
N SER A 130 4.12 -6.75 -17.27
CA SER A 130 4.62 -5.61 -18.03
C SER A 130 4.78 -4.39 -17.11
N ASP A 131 5.91 -3.73 -17.23
CA ASP A 131 6.16 -2.43 -16.62
C ASP A 131 5.13 -1.37 -17.09
N SER A 132 4.72 -1.42 -18.37
CA SER A 132 3.68 -0.54 -18.91
C SER A 132 2.32 -0.75 -18.22
N SER A 133 1.94 -1.98 -17.87
CA SER A 133 0.68 -2.22 -17.16
C SER A 133 0.68 -1.60 -15.76
N ILE A 134 1.83 -1.61 -15.05
CA ILE A 134 1.95 -0.91 -13.77
C ILE A 134 1.83 0.60 -14.00
N HIS A 135 2.55 1.15 -14.99
CA HIS A 135 2.50 2.57 -15.36
C HIS A 135 1.07 3.05 -15.67
N ASP A 136 0.32 2.28 -16.46
CA ASP A 136 -1.07 2.61 -16.82
C ASP A 136 -1.97 2.68 -15.56
N GLY A 137 -1.82 1.74 -14.63
CA GLY A 137 -2.56 1.77 -13.37
C GLY A 137 -2.18 2.96 -12.49
N LEU A 138 -0.89 3.27 -12.39
CA LEU A 138 -0.40 4.44 -11.66
C LEU A 138 -0.96 5.75 -12.22
N ASN A 139 -1.00 5.89 -13.55
CA ASN A 139 -1.59 7.05 -14.20
C ASN A 139 -3.08 7.21 -13.88
N LYS A 140 -3.84 6.10 -13.87
CA LYS A 140 -5.25 6.13 -13.46
C LYS A 140 -5.43 6.60 -12.00
N ILE A 141 -4.60 6.11 -11.07
CA ILE A 141 -4.66 6.51 -9.65
C ILE A 141 -4.30 7.99 -9.50
N ARG A 142 -3.23 8.45 -10.15
CA ARG A 142 -2.81 9.86 -10.15
C ARG A 142 -3.85 10.80 -10.72
N ALA A 143 -4.58 10.36 -11.75
CA ALA A 143 -5.63 11.17 -12.39
C ALA A 143 -6.76 11.55 -11.44
N VAL A 144 -7.00 10.76 -10.38
CA VAL A 144 -7.98 11.06 -9.32
C VAL A 144 -7.35 11.74 -8.10
N GLY A 145 -6.03 12.02 -8.13
CA GLY A 145 -5.30 12.71 -7.06
C GLY A 145 -5.03 11.87 -5.81
N ALA A 146 -5.13 10.54 -5.91
CA ALA A 146 -4.85 9.65 -4.79
C ALA A 146 -3.35 9.35 -4.64
N ASP A 147 -2.90 9.19 -3.40
CA ASP A 147 -1.60 8.59 -3.11
C ASP A 147 -1.60 7.10 -3.48
N VAL A 148 -0.43 6.51 -3.73
CA VAL A 148 -0.31 5.09 -4.05
C VAL A 148 0.90 4.46 -3.37
N VAL A 149 0.67 3.24 -2.85
CA VAL A 149 1.72 2.36 -2.34
C VAL A 149 1.59 1.02 -3.06
N LEU A 150 2.66 0.59 -3.72
CA LEU A 150 2.77 -0.75 -4.27
C LEU A 150 3.10 -1.76 -3.18
N ILE A 151 2.62 -2.99 -3.32
CA ILE A 151 2.95 -4.11 -2.42
C ILE A 151 3.43 -5.27 -3.28
N ASP A 152 4.69 -5.67 -3.11
CA ASP A 152 5.33 -6.73 -3.87
C ASP A 152 4.85 -8.15 -3.46
N PRO A 153 5.31 -9.25 -4.14
CA PRO A 153 4.95 -10.61 -3.78
C PRO A 153 5.29 -10.99 -2.34
N GLN A 154 4.60 -11.98 -1.78
CA GLN A 154 4.96 -12.58 -0.49
C GLN A 154 6.15 -13.53 -0.61
N PHE A 155 6.98 -13.60 0.45
CA PHE A 155 7.99 -14.62 0.63
C PHE A 155 7.35 -15.88 1.24
N ALA A 156 6.85 -16.77 0.38
CA ALA A 156 6.13 -17.98 0.78
C ALA A 156 6.62 -19.20 -0.02
N PRO A 157 6.52 -20.43 0.51
CA PRO A 157 7.07 -21.63 -0.14
C PRO A 157 6.73 -21.79 -1.61
N LYS A 158 5.46 -21.58 -2.01
CA LYS A 158 5.04 -21.69 -3.41
C LYS A 158 5.51 -20.56 -4.32
N VAL A 159 5.98 -19.45 -3.74
CA VAL A 159 6.48 -18.30 -4.48
C VAL A 159 7.98 -18.38 -4.67
N ILE A 160 8.73 -18.65 -3.58
CA ILE A 160 10.21 -18.64 -3.59
C ILE A 160 10.84 -19.73 -4.44
N VAL A 161 10.10 -20.81 -4.74
CA VAL A 161 10.58 -21.89 -5.63
C VAL A 161 10.49 -21.51 -7.11
N LYS A 162 9.86 -20.39 -7.44
CA LYS A 162 9.72 -19.94 -8.82
C LYS A 162 10.96 -19.15 -9.28
N ALA A 163 11.52 -19.53 -10.42
CA ALA A 163 12.74 -18.91 -10.95
C ALA A 163 12.58 -17.40 -11.20
N GLY A 164 11.38 -16.94 -11.56
CA GLY A 164 11.10 -15.53 -11.87
C GLY A 164 10.88 -14.62 -10.66
N VAL A 165 10.89 -15.13 -9.41
CA VAL A 165 10.49 -14.33 -8.24
C VAL A 165 11.44 -13.15 -7.99
N ALA A 166 12.76 -13.36 -8.07
CA ALA A 166 13.74 -12.31 -7.83
C ALA A 166 13.59 -11.16 -8.84
N SER A 167 13.46 -11.50 -10.13
CA SER A 167 13.23 -10.52 -11.21
C SER A 167 11.91 -9.77 -11.05
N MET A 168 10.86 -10.43 -10.54
CA MET A 168 9.57 -9.79 -10.29
C MET A 168 9.64 -8.78 -9.15
N VAL A 169 10.28 -9.14 -8.04
CA VAL A 169 10.49 -8.22 -6.89
C VAL A 169 11.31 -7.01 -7.32
N GLU A 170 12.38 -7.22 -8.10
CA GLU A 170 13.23 -6.16 -8.62
C GLU A 170 12.47 -5.27 -9.63
N LEU A 171 11.67 -5.85 -10.52
CA LEU A 171 10.84 -5.10 -11.47
C LEU A 171 9.91 -4.13 -10.72
N ILE A 172 9.19 -4.61 -9.71
CA ILE A 172 8.25 -3.79 -8.95
C ILE A 172 9.00 -2.69 -8.19
N ALA A 173 10.13 -3.01 -7.55
CA ALA A 173 10.93 -2.04 -6.80
C ALA A 173 11.53 -0.95 -7.72
N THR A 174 12.07 -1.34 -8.88
CA THR A 174 12.62 -0.38 -9.86
C THR A 174 11.53 0.47 -10.49
N THR A 175 10.36 -0.12 -10.77
CA THR A 175 9.19 0.63 -11.27
C THR A 175 8.70 1.63 -10.22
N ALA A 176 8.54 1.22 -8.95
CA ALA A 176 8.16 2.13 -7.88
C ALA A 176 9.11 3.34 -7.79
N LYS A 177 10.42 3.09 -7.80
CA LYS A 177 11.44 4.14 -7.77
C LYS A 177 11.39 5.05 -9.00
N ARG A 178 11.25 4.50 -10.22
CA ARG A 178 11.18 5.27 -11.45
C ARG A 178 9.92 6.13 -11.53
N GLU A 179 8.81 5.58 -11.05
CA GLU A 179 7.51 6.25 -11.03
C GLU A 179 7.33 7.18 -9.82
N ASP A 180 8.33 7.29 -8.94
CA ASP A 180 8.27 8.09 -7.72
C ASP A 180 7.04 7.77 -6.87
N VAL A 181 6.80 6.47 -6.63
CA VAL A 181 5.75 5.94 -5.76
C VAL A 181 6.36 5.03 -4.70
N ASP A 182 5.65 4.88 -3.60
CA ASP A 182 6.13 4.07 -2.49
C ASP A 182 5.90 2.58 -2.70
N LEU A 183 6.76 1.79 -2.08
CA LEU A 183 6.70 0.34 -2.04
C LEU A 183 6.68 -0.15 -0.60
N PHE A 184 5.68 -0.93 -0.24
CA PHE A 184 5.74 -1.78 0.95
C PHE A 184 6.45 -3.08 0.58
N PRO A 185 7.70 -3.31 1.06
CA PRO A 185 8.53 -4.41 0.61
C PRO A 185 8.18 -5.71 1.33
N ARG A 186 6.96 -6.22 1.10
CA ARG A 186 6.40 -7.40 1.77
C ARG A 186 7.32 -8.62 1.64
N PHE A 187 7.91 -8.83 0.45
CA PHE A 187 8.85 -9.92 0.22
C PHE A 187 10.03 -9.86 1.20
N ASN A 188 10.65 -8.70 1.32
CA ASN A 188 11.81 -8.53 2.20
C ASN A 188 11.44 -8.60 3.69
N VAL A 189 10.29 -8.08 4.06
CA VAL A 189 9.76 -8.18 5.43
C VAL A 189 9.56 -9.65 5.83
N MET A 190 8.86 -10.43 5.01
CA MET A 190 8.61 -11.85 5.29
C MET A 190 9.89 -12.69 5.21
N LYS A 191 10.81 -12.32 4.31
CA LYS A 191 12.14 -12.94 4.24
C LYS A 191 12.94 -12.71 5.54
N HIS A 192 12.88 -11.49 6.09
CA HIS A 192 13.50 -11.15 7.36
C HIS A 192 12.94 -12.01 8.51
N TRP A 193 11.62 -12.19 8.59
CA TRP A 193 11.02 -13.10 9.59
C TRP A 193 11.59 -14.52 9.51
N SER A 194 11.77 -15.03 8.29
CA SER A 194 12.30 -16.39 8.10
C SER A 194 13.81 -16.51 8.33
N GLU A 195 14.61 -15.62 7.74
CA GLU A 195 16.06 -15.77 7.69
C GLU A 195 16.79 -15.10 8.86
N VAL A 196 16.25 -14.01 9.42
CA VAL A 196 16.88 -13.24 10.51
C VAL A 196 16.23 -13.55 11.85
N ASP A 197 14.90 -13.53 11.93
CA ASP A 197 14.15 -13.84 13.14
C ASP A 197 14.01 -15.37 13.35
N HIS A 198 14.45 -16.16 12.38
CA HIS A 198 14.41 -17.65 12.39
C HIS A 198 13.00 -18.23 12.61
N MET A 199 11.97 -17.51 12.13
CA MET A 199 10.59 -18.00 12.18
C MET A 199 10.35 -19.07 11.12
N THR A 200 9.63 -20.14 11.48
CA THR A 200 9.18 -21.12 10.49
C THR A 200 8.02 -20.56 9.67
N PHE A 201 7.84 -21.07 8.45
CA PHE A 201 6.74 -20.61 7.58
C PHE A 201 5.35 -20.76 8.23
N GLU A 202 5.14 -21.79 9.03
CA GLU A 202 3.87 -22.03 9.72
C GLU A 202 3.48 -20.88 10.67
N THR A 203 4.45 -20.09 11.13
CA THR A 203 4.19 -18.91 11.97
C THR A 203 3.44 -17.82 11.23
N PHE A 204 3.72 -17.62 9.95
CA PHE A 204 3.20 -16.48 9.17
C PHE A 204 2.55 -16.86 7.82
N VAL A 205 2.67 -18.12 7.38
CA VAL A 205 2.06 -18.65 6.16
C VAL A 205 1.03 -19.71 6.53
N SER A 206 -0.10 -19.71 5.84
CA SER A 206 -1.15 -20.71 6.01
C SER A 206 -0.71 -22.08 5.46
N PRO A 207 -1.38 -23.19 5.84
CA PRO A 207 -1.02 -24.54 5.40
C PRO A 207 -1.00 -24.73 3.87
N ASP A 208 -1.59 -23.80 3.10
CA ASP A 208 -1.55 -23.87 1.64
C ASP A 208 -0.16 -23.53 1.05
N GLY A 209 0.78 -23.04 1.86
CA GLY A 209 2.14 -22.70 1.47
C GLY A 209 2.25 -21.49 0.55
N LEU A 210 1.18 -20.68 0.45
CA LEU A 210 1.11 -19.51 -0.43
C LEU A 210 0.68 -18.25 0.33
N HIS A 211 -0.48 -18.29 0.99
CA HIS A 211 -1.09 -17.13 1.61
C HIS A 211 -0.60 -16.95 3.06
N MET A 212 -0.61 -15.73 3.54
CA MET A 212 -0.37 -15.48 4.96
C MET A 212 -1.52 -16.02 5.81
N ASN A 213 -1.22 -16.41 7.04
CA ASN A 213 -2.21 -16.69 8.08
C ASN A 213 -2.56 -15.42 8.86
N ASP A 214 -3.37 -15.51 9.88
CA ASP A 214 -3.82 -14.38 10.70
C ASP A 214 -2.64 -13.59 11.29
N TRP A 215 -1.61 -14.29 11.79
CA TRP A 215 -0.43 -13.63 12.35
C TRP A 215 0.33 -12.84 11.28
N GLY A 216 0.57 -13.43 10.11
CA GLY A 216 1.26 -12.79 9.02
C GLY A 216 0.53 -11.55 8.52
N TYR A 217 -0.80 -11.64 8.36
CA TYR A 217 -1.63 -10.50 7.97
C TYR A 217 -1.66 -9.39 9.01
N ALA A 218 -1.76 -9.72 10.30
CA ALA A 218 -1.74 -8.73 11.37
C ALA A 218 -0.39 -8.02 11.47
N CYS A 219 0.73 -8.76 11.34
CA CYS A 219 2.07 -8.16 11.35
C CYS A 219 2.32 -7.26 10.12
N MET A 220 1.87 -7.69 8.93
CA MET A 220 1.89 -6.85 7.73
C MET A 220 1.08 -5.57 7.92
N ALA A 221 -0.12 -5.67 8.46
CA ALA A 221 -0.99 -4.52 8.71
C ALA A 221 -0.36 -3.52 9.69
N LYS A 222 0.28 -4.02 10.76
CA LYS A 222 1.05 -3.19 11.70
C LYS A 222 2.15 -2.42 10.97
N GLY A 223 2.96 -3.10 10.12
CA GLY A 223 4.02 -2.45 9.34
C GLY A 223 3.48 -1.39 8.39
N LEU A 224 2.38 -1.69 7.68
CA LEU A 224 1.70 -0.71 6.81
C LEU A 224 1.17 0.48 7.62
N GLY A 225 0.53 0.24 8.76
CA GLY A 225 0.02 1.30 9.64
C GLY A 225 1.13 2.23 10.12
N MET A 226 2.27 1.68 10.56
CA MET A 226 3.46 2.44 10.96
C MET A 226 4.01 3.29 9.81
N ALA A 227 4.15 2.70 8.61
CA ALA A 227 4.69 3.39 7.44
C ALA A 227 3.76 4.50 6.95
N ILE A 228 2.44 4.26 6.91
CA ILE A 228 1.43 5.26 6.55
C ILE A 228 1.43 6.40 7.58
N ALA A 229 1.43 6.09 8.88
CA ALA A 229 1.42 7.10 9.92
C ALA A 229 2.65 8.00 9.85
N GLU A 230 3.84 7.43 9.74
CA GLU A 230 5.08 8.21 9.62
C GLU A 230 5.10 9.07 8.36
N ALA A 231 4.70 8.53 7.20
CA ALA A 231 4.68 9.27 5.94
C ALA A 231 3.65 10.41 5.92
N ALA A 232 2.51 10.22 6.61
CA ALA A 232 1.47 11.24 6.73
C ALA A 232 1.85 12.38 7.68
N GLU A 233 2.63 12.09 8.72
CA GLU A 233 3.09 13.07 9.71
C GLU A 233 4.39 13.78 9.27
N ARG A 234 5.08 13.26 8.26
CA ARG A 234 6.30 13.86 7.74
C ARG A 234 5.96 15.24 7.14
N PRO A 235 6.66 16.31 7.55
CA PRO A 235 6.46 17.61 6.93
C PRO A 235 6.60 17.46 5.40
N ALA A 236 5.60 17.89 4.64
CA ALA A 236 5.76 18.01 3.20
C ALA A 236 7.04 18.82 3.01
N LEU A 237 8.06 18.22 2.35
CA LEU A 237 9.24 18.95 1.95
C LEU A 237 8.70 20.15 1.19
N SER A 238 8.78 21.34 1.80
CA SER A 238 8.35 22.58 1.17
C SER A 238 8.91 22.52 -0.25
N ALA A 239 8.01 22.55 -1.24
CA ALA A 239 8.38 22.55 -2.64
C ALA A 239 9.58 23.48 -2.71
N LYS A 240 10.75 22.97 -3.11
CA LYS A 240 12.01 23.74 -3.17
C LYS A 240 11.61 25.11 -3.67
N ALA A 241 11.77 26.13 -2.83
CA ALA A 241 11.48 27.50 -3.21
C ALA A 241 12.14 27.66 -4.58
N MET A 242 11.33 27.76 -5.62
CA MET A 242 11.85 28.11 -6.94
C MET A 242 12.60 29.41 -6.70
N PRO A 243 13.91 29.46 -6.96
CA PRO A 243 14.61 30.72 -6.87
C PRO A 243 13.78 31.70 -7.70
N ASP A 244 13.44 32.85 -7.13
CA ASP A 244 12.61 33.87 -7.77
C ASP A 244 13.02 33.96 -9.24
N LEU A 245 12.14 33.48 -10.12
CA LEU A 245 12.29 33.77 -11.54
C LEU A 245 12.29 35.29 -11.62
N VAL A 246 13.47 35.85 -11.81
CA VAL A 246 13.69 37.25 -12.11
C VAL A 246 12.53 37.68 -12.97
N ARG A 247 11.67 38.55 -12.43
CA ARG A 247 10.62 39.21 -13.19
C ARG A 247 11.29 39.84 -14.38
N TRP A 248 11.22 39.18 -15.53
CA TRP A 248 11.66 39.79 -16.79
C TRP A 248 10.67 40.91 -17.07
N SER A 249 11.08 42.16 -16.79
CA SER A 249 10.38 43.36 -17.23
C SER A 249 10.82 43.63 -18.66
N PRO A 250 9.92 43.63 -19.65
CA PRO A 250 10.31 44.02 -21.01
C PRO A 250 10.83 45.47 -20.99
N PRO A 251 11.91 45.79 -21.77
CA PRO A 251 12.39 47.15 -21.85
C PRO A 251 11.32 48.06 -22.41
N PHE A 252 11.17 49.22 -21.76
CA PHE A 252 10.25 50.28 -22.21
C PHE A 252 10.57 50.59 -23.69
N ARG A 253 9.55 50.55 -24.57
CA ARG A 253 9.63 51.15 -25.90
C ARG A 253 9.67 52.66 -25.71
N THR A 254 10.78 53.25 -26.05
CA THR A 254 10.87 54.69 -26.28
C THR A 254 10.11 54.98 -27.56
N GLU A 255 9.06 55.77 -27.45
CA GLU A 255 8.42 56.49 -28.57
C GLU A 255 9.44 57.54 -29.08
N GLU A 256 10.14 57.22 -30.15
CA GLU A 256 10.85 58.22 -30.98
C GLU A 256 11.12 57.60 -32.35
N GLN A 257 10.20 57.78 -33.27
CA GLN A 257 10.44 57.93 -34.71
C GLN A 257 9.10 58.06 -35.48
N GLU A 258 8.46 59.19 -35.28
CA GLU A 258 7.65 59.78 -36.35
C GLU A 258 8.11 61.25 -36.50
N ARG A 259 9.01 61.45 -37.47
CA ARG A 259 9.13 62.69 -38.25
C ARG A 259 9.83 62.42 -39.57
#